data_3a057231dbc329331ac5b19c0465bd1d
#
_entry.id   3a057231dbc329331ac5b19c0465bd1d
#
_cell.length_a   1.000
_cell.length_b   1.000
_cell.length_c   1.000
_cell.angle_alpha   90.00
_cell.angle_beta   90.00
_cell.angle_gamma   90.00
#
_symmetry.space_group_name_H-M   'P 1'
#
loop_
_entity.id
_entity.type
_entity.pdbx_description
1 polymer ?
#
loop_
_entity_poly.entity_id
_entity_poly.type
_entity_poly.pdbx_seq_one_letter_code
_entity_poly.pdbx_strand_id
1 'polypeptide(L)'
;GNTGRIGFGPAIGYAYSAEVWRLHNESSTHLLNCSLTNVQVRIISLMTVKHWAARYPWSAQAKQAVGAGLDMAIIEAINEDRQPDFNDEIDAAVYAATRELLATGNLSETGFKAAEQTLGLVRLVELIHTIGHFCTTAMMANAVGVEPPKDAITFLKA
;
A
#
# COMPACT_ATOMS: atom_id res chain seq x y z
N GLY A 1 -5.48 -5.36 24.52
CA GLY A 1 -6.71 -5.47 25.26
C GLY A 1 -7.89 -5.67 24.31
N ASN A 2 -8.78 -6.56 24.67
CA ASN A 2 -9.99 -6.78 23.88
C ASN A 2 -10.89 -5.56 24.01
N THR A 3 -10.94 -4.74 22.98
CA THR A 3 -11.75 -3.50 22.96
C THR A 3 -13.23 -3.76 22.68
N GLY A 4 -13.69 -5.02 22.73
CA GLY A 4 -15.05 -5.42 22.32
C GLY A 4 -15.24 -5.33 20.80
N ARG A 5 -14.19 -5.05 20.05
CA ARG A 5 -14.21 -5.00 18.60
C ARG A 5 -13.94 -6.40 18.04
N ILE A 6 -14.78 -6.84 17.13
CA ILE A 6 -14.79 -8.22 16.59
C ILE A 6 -13.54 -8.41 15.70
N GLY A 7 -12.71 -9.38 15.98
CA GLY A 7 -11.35 -9.45 15.63
C GLY A 7 -10.84 -10.25 14.46
N PHE A 8 -10.87 -9.83 13.19
CA PHE A 8 -9.90 -10.33 12.18
C PHE A 8 -9.62 -9.28 11.12
N GLY A 9 -8.55 -8.52 11.29
CA GLY A 9 -8.07 -7.57 10.28
C GLY A 9 -9.05 -6.44 9.94
N PRO A 10 -8.79 -5.65 8.89
CA PRO A 10 -9.66 -4.55 8.46
C PRO A 10 -11.06 -4.99 8.08
N ALA A 11 -11.22 -6.27 7.74
CA ALA A 11 -12.49 -6.91 7.41
C ALA A 11 -13.61 -6.65 8.41
N ILE A 12 -13.27 -6.48 9.69
CA ILE A 12 -14.23 -6.17 10.76
C ILE A 12 -14.98 -4.87 10.52
N GLY A 13 -14.26 -3.82 10.12
CA GLY A 13 -14.89 -2.55 9.82
C GLY A 13 -15.88 -2.68 8.64
N TYR A 14 -15.45 -3.41 7.60
CA TYR A 14 -16.29 -3.64 6.42
C TYR A 14 -17.53 -4.50 6.70
N ALA A 15 -17.53 -5.33 7.74
CA ALA A 15 -18.68 -6.15 8.11
C ALA A 15 -19.95 -5.32 8.46
N TYR A 16 -19.78 -4.04 8.80
CA TYR A 16 -20.88 -3.13 9.08
C TYR A 16 -21.52 -2.53 7.82
N SER A 17 -20.90 -2.72 6.64
CA SER A 17 -21.46 -2.28 5.37
C SER A 17 -21.14 -3.30 4.28
N ALA A 18 -22.08 -4.17 3.99
CA ALA A 18 -21.92 -5.21 2.98
C ALA A 18 -21.59 -4.64 1.58
N GLU A 19 -22.19 -3.49 1.26
CA GLU A 19 -21.94 -2.83 -0.03
C GLU A 19 -20.53 -2.24 -0.12
N VAL A 20 -20.03 -1.59 0.93
CA VAL A 20 -18.64 -1.10 0.97
C VAL A 20 -17.67 -2.27 0.91
N TRP A 21 -17.97 -3.38 1.60
CA TRP A 21 -17.17 -4.59 1.49
C TRP A 21 -17.13 -5.13 0.06
N ARG A 22 -18.27 -5.21 -0.61
CA ARG A 22 -18.35 -5.67 -1.99
C ARG A 22 -17.49 -4.82 -2.92
N LEU A 23 -17.62 -3.49 -2.85
CA LEU A 23 -16.82 -2.55 -3.64
C LEU A 23 -15.33 -2.65 -3.33
N HIS A 24 -14.97 -2.79 -2.06
CA HIS A 24 -13.56 -2.97 -1.67
C HIS A 24 -12.97 -4.27 -2.20
N ASN A 25 -13.71 -5.37 -2.18
CA ASN A 25 -13.28 -6.65 -2.74
C ASN A 25 -13.15 -6.61 -4.26
N GLU A 26 -14.04 -5.91 -4.96
CA GLU A 26 -13.92 -5.69 -6.41
C GLU A 26 -12.68 -4.88 -6.73
N SER A 27 -12.40 -3.82 -5.99
CA SER A 27 -11.16 -3.06 -6.09
C SER A 27 -9.94 -3.95 -5.84
N SER A 28 -9.93 -4.76 -4.78
CA SER A 28 -8.84 -5.70 -4.50
C SER A 28 -8.60 -6.69 -5.65
N THR A 29 -9.68 -7.21 -6.23
CA THR A 29 -9.61 -8.13 -7.37
C THR A 29 -9.02 -7.44 -8.60
N HIS A 30 -9.41 -6.18 -8.85
CA HIS A 30 -8.83 -5.38 -9.92
C HIS A 30 -7.31 -5.21 -9.74
N LEU A 31 -6.84 -4.89 -8.54
CA LEU A 31 -5.41 -4.71 -8.26
C LEU A 31 -4.56 -5.98 -8.50
N LEU A 32 -5.16 -7.16 -8.42
CA LEU A 32 -4.47 -8.42 -8.75
C LEU A 32 -4.34 -8.65 -10.26
N ASN A 33 -5.09 -7.92 -11.09
CA ASN A 33 -5.21 -8.13 -12.54
C ASN A 33 -5.00 -6.85 -13.36
N CYS A 34 -4.53 -5.78 -12.74
CA CYS A 34 -4.27 -4.50 -13.41
C CYS A 34 -2.93 -4.51 -14.19
N SER A 35 -2.58 -3.40 -14.80
CA SER A 35 -1.33 -3.29 -15.60
C SER A 35 -0.06 -3.14 -14.73
N LEU A 36 -0.22 -2.84 -13.43
CA LEU A 36 0.88 -2.88 -12.46
C LEU A 36 1.22 -4.32 -12.10
N THR A 37 2.51 -4.62 -11.96
CA THR A 37 2.93 -5.92 -11.45
C THR A 37 2.56 -6.08 -9.97
N ASN A 38 2.52 -7.32 -9.49
CA ASN A 38 2.26 -7.55 -8.06
C ASN A 38 3.32 -6.87 -7.17
N VAL A 39 4.59 -6.86 -7.60
CA VAL A 39 5.68 -6.13 -6.91
C VAL A 39 5.36 -4.64 -6.81
N GLN A 40 4.95 -4.01 -7.91
CA GLN A 40 4.60 -2.59 -7.95
C GLN A 40 3.41 -2.25 -7.04
N VAL A 41 2.36 -3.07 -7.07
CA VAL A 41 1.24 -2.94 -6.13
C VAL A 41 1.72 -3.02 -4.67
N ARG A 42 2.68 -3.91 -4.35
CA ARG A 42 3.23 -4.02 -2.98
C ARG A 42 4.07 -2.81 -2.58
N ILE A 43 4.86 -2.24 -3.47
CA ILE A 43 5.60 -0.99 -3.22
C ILE A 43 4.60 0.11 -2.82
N ILE A 44 3.57 0.33 -3.64
CA ILE A 44 2.54 1.36 -3.37
C ILE A 44 1.83 1.09 -2.04
N SER A 45 1.44 -0.16 -1.80
CA SER A 45 0.70 -0.53 -0.59
C SER A 45 1.54 -0.29 0.68
N LEU A 46 2.81 -0.71 0.70
CA LEU A 46 3.71 -0.50 1.83
C LEU A 46 3.89 0.99 2.16
N MET A 47 4.16 1.80 1.14
CA MET A 47 4.31 3.24 1.30
C MET A 47 3.04 3.88 1.85
N THR A 48 1.87 3.46 1.34
CA THR A 48 0.58 4.02 1.76
C THR A 48 0.22 3.64 3.19
N VAL A 49 0.37 2.36 3.55
CA VAL A 49 0.03 1.93 4.92
C VAL A 49 1.03 2.47 5.96
N LYS A 50 2.29 2.70 5.55
CA LYS A 50 3.27 3.40 6.38
C LYS A 50 2.88 4.86 6.58
N HIS A 51 2.50 5.58 5.53
CA HIS A 51 2.04 6.97 5.60
C HIS A 51 0.95 7.18 6.67
N TRP A 52 0.04 6.21 6.81
CA TRP A 52 -1.04 6.23 7.80
C TRP A 52 -0.68 5.56 9.12
N ALA A 53 0.57 5.18 9.34
CA ALA A 53 1.03 4.46 10.53
C ALA A 53 0.16 3.21 10.84
N ALA A 54 -0.27 2.49 9.80
CA ALA A 54 -1.20 1.37 9.92
C ALA A 54 -0.43 0.06 10.18
N ARG A 55 -0.22 -0.26 11.46
CA ARG A 55 0.65 -1.35 11.93
C ARG A 55 0.23 -2.75 11.44
N TYR A 56 -1.07 -3.07 11.50
CA TYR A 56 -1.57 -4.36 11.00
C TYR A 56 -1.46 -4.47 9.48
N PRO A 57 -1.97 -3.51 8.68
CA PRO A 57 -1.79 -3.53 7.23
C PRO A 57 -0.33 -3.59 6.81
N TRP A 58 0.57 -2.89 7.52
CA TRP A 58 2.00 -2.98 7.26
C TRP A 58 2.49 -4.43 7.30
N SER A 59 2.22 -5.15 8.39
CA SER A 59 2.68 -6.53 8.55
C SER A 59 2.09 -7.47 7.49
N ALA A 60 0.82 -7.26 7.14
CA ALA A 60 0.16 -8.04 6.09
C ALA A 60 0.75 -7.76 4.70
N GLN A 61 0.97 -6.47 4.37
CA GLN A 61 1.54 -6.09 3.08
C GLN A 61 3.01 -6.48 2.95
N ALA A 62 3.80 -6.39 4.01
CA ALA A 62 5.19 -6.85 4.00
C ALA A 62 5.29 -8.36 3.71
N LYS A 63 4.45 -9.18 4.33
CA LYS A 63 4.37 -10.62 4.03
C LYS A 63 4.01 -10.90 2.57
N GLN A 64 3.04 -10.15 2.03
CA GLN A 64 2.64 -10.29 0.63
C GLN A 64 3.72 -9.78 -0.33
N ALA A 65 4.46 -8.74 0.05
CA ALA A 65 5.55 -8.18 -0.73
C ALA A 65 6.71 -9.19 -0.90
N VAL A 66 7.10 -9.83 0.19
CA VAL A 66 8.09 -10.94 0.13
C VAL A 66 7.57 -12.07 -0.75
N GLY A 67 6.31 -12.45 -0.60
CA GLY A 67 5.68 -13.48 -1.45
C GLY A 67 5.59 -13.10 -2.94
N ALA A 68 5.57 -11.81 -3.26
CA ALA A 68 5.62 -11.29 -4.63
C ALA A 68 7.05 -11.20 -5.19
N GLY A 69 8.07 -11.43 -4.37
CA GLY A 69 9.48 -11.35 -4.74
C GLY A 69 10.14 -9.98 -4.50
N LEU A 70 9.50 -9.07 -3.75
CA LEU A 70 10.13 -7.82 -3.37
C LEU A 70 11.23 -8.08 -2.34
N ASP A 71 12.43 -7.50 -2.57
CA ASP A 71 13.57 -7.66 -1.66
C ASP A 71 13.26 -7.05 -0.28
N MET A 72 13.63 -7.77 0.77
CA MET A 72 13.54 -7.28 2.15
C MET A 72 14.27 -5.97 2.36
N ALA A 73 15.39 -5.74 1.66
CA ALA A 73 16.14 -4.49 1.74
C ALA A 73 15.30 -3.27 1.29
N ILE A 74 14.43 -3.46 0.29
CA ILE A 74 13.50 -2.41 -0.17
C ILE A 74 12.40 -2.18 0.87
N ILE A 75 11.83 -3.25 1.43
CA ILE A 75 10.80 -3.16 2.48
C ILE A 75 11.35 -2.40 3.71
N GLU A 76 12.57 -2.75 4.13
CA GLU A 76 13.23 -2.10 5.27
C GLU A 76 13.59 -0.64 4.97
N ALA A 77 14.04 -0.33 3.76
CA ALA A 77 14.30 1.03 3.34
C ALA A 77 13.04 1.89 3.39
N ILE A 78 11.90 1.38 2.89
CA ILE A 78 10.60 2.04 3.00
C ILE A 78 10.23 2.23 4.48
N ASN A 79 10.41 1.22 5.32
CA ASN A 79 10.10 1.28 6.76
C ASN A 79 10.92 2.34 7.50
N GLU A 80 12.15 2.58 7.06
CA GLU A 80 13.11 3.50 7.68
C GLU A 80 13.15 4.90 7.03
N ASP A 81 12.23 5.20 6.12
CA ASP A 81 12.21 6.44 5.33
C ASP A 81 13.51 6.68 4.54
N ARG A 82 14.21 5.60 4.21
CA ARG A 82 15.40 5.66 3.34
C ARG A 82 14.99 5.46 1.88
N GLN A 83 15.74 6.04 0.97
CA GLN A 83 15.57 5.78 -0.45
C GLN A 83 15.94 4.33 -0.76
N PRO A 84 15.00 3.49 -1.25
CA PRO A 84 15.33 2.15 -1.70
C PRO A 84 16.21 2.17 -2.95
N ASP A 85 17.03 1.14 -3.12
CA ASP A 85 17.79 0.90 -4.34
C ASP A 85 17.03 -0.08 -5.23
N PHE A 86 16.49 0.42 -6.34
CA PHE A 86 15.72 -0.36 -7.30
C PHE A 86 16.58 -0.74 -8.51
N ASN A 87 16.55 -2.01 -8.88
CA ASN A 87 17.19 -2.50 -10.11
C ASN A 87 16.33 -2.26 -11.36
N ASP A 88 15.03 -2.02 -11.18
CA ASP A 88 14.05 -1.78 -12.24
C ASP A 88 13.61 -0.32 -12.23
N GLU A 89 13.71 0.35 -13.40
CA GLU A 89 13.36 1.77 -13.51
C GLU A 89 11.86 2.05 -13.37
N ILE A 90 11.01 1.05 -13.72
CA ILE A 90 9.56 1.18 -13.56
C ILE A 90 9.21 1.13 -12.08
N ASP A 91 9.83 0.24 -11.30
CA ASP A 91 9.62 0.16 -9.86
C ASP A 91 10.11 1.45 -9.16
N ALA A 92 11.24 2.00 -9.60
CA ALA A 92 11.74 3.29 -9.13
C ALA A 92 10.77 4.45 -9.44
N ALA A 93 10.18 4.46 -10.63
CA ALA A 93 9.19 5.46 -11.04
C ALA A 93 7.89 5.32 -10.25
N VAL A 94 7.42 4.09 -9.98
CA VAL A 94 6.27 3.81 -9.11
C VAL A 94 6.52 4.35 -7.71
N TYR A 95 7.69 4.09 -7.13
CA TYR A 95 8.07 4.61 -5.82
C TYR A 95 8.09 6.15 -5.81
N ALA A 96 8.72 6.79 -6.80
CA ALA A 96 8.85 8.24 -6.87
C ALA A 96 7.48 8.93 -6.97
N ALA A 97 6.60 8.47 -7.87
CA ALA A 97 5.26 9.01 -8.03
C ALA A 97 4.41 8.80 -6.77
N THR A 98 4.47 7.62 -6.16
CA THR A 98 3.76 7.30 -4.91
C THR A 98 4.22 8.22 -3.78
N ARG A 99 5.52 8.43 -3.63
CA ARG A 99 6.10 9.32 -2.59
C ARG A 99 5.60 10.75 -2.73
N GLU A 100 5.61 11.29 -3.96
CA GLU A 100 5.15 12.67 -4.20
C GLU A 100 3.65 12.82 -3.91
N LEU A 101 2.83 11.87 -4.39
CA LEU A 101 1.39 11.87 -4.14
C LEU A 101 1.03 11.76 -2.66
N LEU A 102 1.72 10.91 -1.91
CA LEU A 102 1.49 10.77 -0.46
C LEU A 102 1.94 12.01 0.32
N ALA A 103 3.00 12.68 -0.12
CA ALA A 103 3.53 13.86 0.55
C ALA A 103 2.68 15.12 0.31
N THR A 104 2.11 15.27 -0.88
CA THR A 104 1.50 16.54 -1.33
C THR A 104 0.06 16.41 -1.80
N GLY A 105 -0.41 15.20 -2.06
CA GLY A 105 -1.71 14.95 -2.73
C GLY A 105 -1.72 15.28 -4.22
N ASN A 106 -0.56 15.61 -4.80
CA ASN A 106 -0.44 16.04 -6.20
C ASN A 106 0.88 15.55 -6.81
N LEU A 107 0.98 15.62 -8.13
CA LEU A 107 2.25 15.51 -8.85
C LEU A 107 2.63 16.90 -9.39
N SER A 108 3.89 17.27 -9.23
CA SER A 108 4.46 18.41 -9.93
C SER A 108 4.42 18.18 -11.45
N GLU A 109 4.57 19.23 -12.23
CA GLU A 109 4.66 19.08 -13.70
C GLU A 109 5.80 18.14 -14.11
N THR A 110 6.95 18.24 -13.44
CA THR A 110 8.10 17.37 -13.67
C THR A 110 7.80 15.93 -13.25
N GLY A 111 7.19 15.72 -12.07
CA GLY A 111 6.80 14.41 -11.57
C GLY A 111 5.78 13.72 -12.47
N PHE A 112 4.77 14.48 -12.93
CA PHE A 112 3.77 13.96 -13.86
C PHE A 112 4.39 13.52 -15.19
N LYS A 113 5.22 14.37 -15.82
CA LYS A 113 5.90 14.04 -17.08
C LYS A 113 6.80 12.81 -16.94
N ALA A 114 7.56 12.70 -15.85
CA ALA A 114 8.41 11.55 -15.60
C ALA A 114 7.60 10.27 -15.43
N ALA A 115 6.51 10.32 -14.65
CA ALA A 115 5.61 9.20 -14.45
C ALA A 115 4.91 8.79 -15.76
N GLU A 116 4.41 9.76 -16.55
CA GLU A 116 3.80 9.50 -17.85
C GLU A 116 4.75 8.83 -18.82
N GLN A 117 6.00 9.29 -18.90
CA GLN A 117 7.01 8.74 -19.81
C GLN A 117 7.38 7.30 -19.44
N THR A 118 7.53 6.99 -18.15
CA THR A 118 8.03 5.68 -17.70
C THR A 118 6.88 4.68 -17.48
N LEU A 119 5.77 5.12 -16.90
CA LEU A 119 4.65 4.24 -16.57
C LEU A 119 3.56 4.21 -17.65
N GLY A 120 3.35 5.33 -18.34
CA GLY A 120 2.17 5.57 -19.14
C GLY A 120 0.94 5.93 -18.29
N LEU A 121 -0.07 6.53 -18.93
CA LEU A 121 -1.25 7.06 -18.22
C LEU A 121 -2.08 5.97 -17.55
N VAL A 122 -2.17 4.77 -18.13
CA VAL A 122 -2.97 3.68 -17.56
C VAL A 122 -2.39 3.26 -16.20
N ARG A 123 -1.09 2.95 -16.13
CA ARG A 123 -0.44 2.57 -14.88
C ARG A 123 -0.45 3.71 -13.87
N LEU A 124 -0.33 4.95 -14.31
CA LEU A 124 -0.40 6.11 -13.41
C LEU A 124 -1.78 6.22 -12.75
N VAL A 125 -2.87 6.04 -13.50
CA VAL A 125 -4.23 6.03 -12.94
C VAL A 125 -4.42 4.86 -11.97
N GLU A 126 -3.93 3.67 -12.32
CA GLU A 126 -4.00 2.49 -11.46
C GLU A 126 -3.15 2.64 -10.19
N LEU A 127 -2.00 3.33 -10.27
CA LEU A 127 -1.18 3.69 -9.12
C LEU A 127 -1.97 4.60 -8.15
N ILE A 128 -2.60 5.65 -8.66
CA ILE A 128 -3.42 6.56 -7.85
C ILE A 128 -4.59 5.80 -7.21
N HIS A 129 -5.27 4.94 -7.96
CA HIS A 129 -6.33 4.08 -7.45
C HIS A 129 -5.80 3.14 -6.34
N THR A 130 -4.62 2.56 -6.53
CA THR A 130 -3.97 1.68 -5.54
C THR A 130 -3.69 2.42 -4.23
N ILE A 131 -3.19 3.65 -4.30
CA ILE A 131 -3.02 4.50 -3.10
C ILE A 131 -4.37 4.67 -2.40
N GLY A 132 -5.42 5.06 -3.10
CA GLY A 132 -6.76 5.26 -2.52
C GLY A 132 -7.31 4.00 -1.84
N HIS A 133 -7.14 2.84 -2.46
CA HIS A 133 -7.53 1.55 -1.91
C HIS A 133 -6.82 1.27 -0.57
N PHE A 134 -5.50 1.45 -0.52
CA PHE A 134 -4.74 1.20 0.70
C PHE A 134 -4.86 2.32 1.74
N CYS A 135 -5.21 3.55 1.36
CA CYS A 135 -5.65 4.58 2.31
C CYS A 135 -6.89 4.11 3.07
N THR A 136 -7.90 3.61 2.36
CA THR A 136 -9.12 3.07 2.99
C THR A 136 -8.81 1.89 3.90
N THR A 137 -7.97 0.96 3.44
CA THR A 137 -7.53 -0.21 4.22
C THR A 137 -6.80 0.21 5.50
N ALA A 138 -5.88 1.15 5.40
CA ALA A 138 -5.11 1.65 6.54
C ALA A 138 -5.99 2.36 7.58
N MET A 139 -6.82 3.29 7.12
CA MET A 139 -7.73 4.03 8.01
C MET A 139 -8.76 3.10 8.66
N MET A 140 -9.30 2.13 7.94
CA MET A 140 -10.22 1.13 8.49
C MET A 140 -9.55 0.31 9.59
N ALA A 141 -8.34 -0.19 9.36
CA ALA A 141 -7.59 -0.96 10.36
C ALA A 141 -7.27 -0.12 11.61
N ASN A 142 -6.85 1.12 11.42
CA ASN A 142 -6.56 2.05 12.51
C ASN A 142 -7.81 2.37 13.33
N ALA A 143 -8.93 2.68 12.66
CA ALA A 143 -10.19 3.03 13.31
C ALA A 143 -10.76 1.89 14.16
N VAL A 144 -10.62 0.64 13.69
CA VAL A 144 -11.09 -0.54 14.45
C VAL A 144 -10.04 -1.09 15.43
N GLY A 145 -8.82 -0.55 15.43
CA GLY A 145 -7.78 -0.87 16.39
C GLY A 145 -7.22 -2.29 16.23
N VAL A 146 -6.95 -2.71 15.00
CA VAL A 146 -6.36 -4.02 14.73
C VAL A 146 -4.87 -3.99 15.02
N GLU A 147 -4.40 -4.92 15.84
CA GLU A 147 -2.98 -5.08 16.15
C GLU A 147 -2.31 -6.11 15.22
N PRO A 148 -1.03 -5.89 14.86
CA PRO A 148 -0.29 -6.85 14.05
C PRO A 148 -0.08 -8.18 14.81
N PRO A 149 0.06 -9.31 14.09
CA PRO A 149 0.40 -10.58 14.70
C PRO A 149 1.80 -10.53 15.32
N LYS A 150 2.00 -11.28 16.42
CA LYS A 150 3.28 -11.29 17.16
C LYS A 150 4.45 -11.86 16.35
N ASP A 151 4.16 -12.68 15.37
CA ASP A 151 5.09 -13.35 14.46
C ASP A 151 5.20 -12.64 13.09
N ALA A 152 4.85 -11.34 13.03
CA ALA A 152 5.03 -10.54 11.82
C ALA A 152 6.50 -10.55 11.38
N ILE A 153 6.75 -10.69 10.08
CA ILE A 153 8.11 -10.72 9.50
C ILE A 153 8.85 -9.40 9.68
N THR A 154 8.11 -8.29 9.80
CA THR A 154 8.63 -6.97 10.14
C THR A 154 7.54 -6.14 10.80
N PHE A 155 7.94 -5.26 11.71
CA PHE A 155 7.05 -4.33 12.38
C PHE A 155 7.29 -2.92 11.86
N LEU A 156 6.18 -2.16 11.71
CA LEU A 156 6.27 -0.76 11.32
C LEU A 156 7.06 0.02 12.38
N LYS A 157 8.10 0.71 11.91
CA LYS A 157 8.88 1.65 12.75
C LYS A 157 8.09 2.95 12.96
N ALA A 158 8.21 3.48 14.17
CA ALA A 158 7.59 4.76 14.53
C ALA A 158 8.32 5.93 13.88
#